data_ff52fa61b54124f792628036b95f4d0c
#
_entry.id   ff52fa61b54124f792628036b95f4d0c
#
_cell.length_a   1.000
_cell.length_b   1.000
_cell.length_c   1.000
_cell.angle_alpha   90.00
_cell.angle_beta   90.00
_cell.angle_gamma   90.00
#
_symmetry.space_group_name_H-M   'P 1'
#
loop_
_entity.id
_entity.type
_entity.pdbx_description
1 polymer ?
#
loop_
_entity_poly.entity_id
_entity_poly.type
_entity_poly.pdbx_seq_one_letter_code
_entity_poly.pdbx_strand_id
1 'polypeptide(L)'
;MSLPHDRSRLLVDDGFPSEIFSHSIDRWIETMLADDVSEEGGSNNLVRAKLIAKEKGVICGQFVINRLLDKHAPNCSYDWKISEGELVKEKEQILQISGISSEILKIERVMLNLLGRLSGISTTTSEWVSDSNDIQLACTRKTEWGILDKWAVHIGGGLTHRLFRSDALMLKENDFASAIESGENQNDAIKKLISEINLEKNSKFTVIEVQNIDEAILAAQTWSEKQRENSTSDSVVLLLDNMGPMNARIVVTELEKLDLRKWCILEGSGGIKKDIISEWSSSGVDLISTSAMNRGVKPLDISLIIEGEK
;
A
#
# COMPACT_ATOMS: atom_id res chain seq x y z
N MET A 1 -1.62 9.40 -17.68
CA MET A 1 -1.89 7.95 -17.83
C MET A 1 -1.97 7.37 -16.43
N SER A 2 -2.99 6.58 -16.11
CA SER A 2 -3.09 5.96 -14.77
C SER A 2 -2.05 4.84 -14.70
N LEU A 3 -1.21 4.85 -13.64
CA LEU A 3 -0.20 3.82 -13.43
C LEU A 3 -0.86 2.48 -13.03
N PRO A 4 -0.35 1.33 -13.50
CA PRO A 4 -0.92 0.02 -13.18
C PRO A 4 -0.76 -0.37 -11.70
N HIS A 5 0.00 0.41 -10.95
CA HIS A 5 0.28 0.23 -9.53
C HIS A 5 -0.90 0.57 -8.61
N ASP A 6 -1.93 1.23 -9.10
CA ASP A 6 -3.17 1.38 -8.34
C ASP A 6 -4.04 0.14 -8.49
N ARG A 7 -4.10 -0.64 -7.42
CA ARG A 7 -4.90 -1.87 -7.32
C ARG A 7 -6.02 -1.74 -6.27
N SER A 8 -6.32 -0.52 -5.85
CA SER A 8 -7.32 -0.22 -4.81
C SER A 8 -8.69 -0.79 -5.12
N ARG A 9 -9.10 -0.80 -6.40
CA ARG A 9 -10.39 -1.37 -6.84
C ARG A 9 -10.52 -2.88 -6.59
N LEU A 10 -9.42 -3.60 -6.40
CA LEU A 10 -9.46 -5.00 -5.98
C LEU A 10 -9.75 -5.14 -4.47
N LEU A 11 -9.62 -4.08 -3.71
CA LEU A 11 -9.94 -4.03 -2.28
C LEU A 11 -11.34 -3.46 -2.03
N VAL A 12 -11.66 -2.35 -2.70
CA VAL A 12 -12.96 -1.68 -2.58
C VAL A 12 -13.44 -1.32 -3.98
N ASP A 13 -14.65 -1.77 -4.33
CA ASP A 13 -15.31 -1.49 -5.59
C ASP A 13 -16.71 -0.90 -5.32
N ASP A 14 -17.05 0.18 -6.00
CA ASP A 14 -18.30 0.94 -5.82
C ASP A 14 -18.63 1.25 -4.33
N GLY A 15 -17.61 1.49 -3.52
CA GLY A 15 -17.76 1.81 -2.09
C GLY A 15 -17.93 0.60 -1.17
N PHE A 16 -17.83 -0.63 -1.69
CA PHE A 16 -17.96 -1.85 -0.90
C PHE A 16 -16.66 -2.64 -0.85
N PRO A 17 -16.26 -3.17 0.32
CA PRO A 17 -15.11 -4.05 0.45
C PRO A 17 -15.30 -5.33 -0.36
N SER A 18 -14.29 -5.70 -1.14
CA SER A 18 -14.28 -6.97 -1.84
C SER A 18 -14.23 -8.16 -0.86
N GLU A 19 -14.52 -9.37 -1.35
CA GLU A 19 -14.43 -10.58 -0.56
C GLU A 19 -13.01 -10.80 0.00
N ILE A 20 -11.98 -10.58 -0.82
CA ILE A 20 -10.57 -10.70 -0.39
C ILE A 20 -10.25 -9.72 0.74
N PHE A 21 -10.72 -8.47 0.63
CA PHE A 21 -10.49 -7.45 1.65
C PHE A 21 -11.28 -7.76 2.91
N SER A 22 -12.56 -8.14 2.80
CA SER A 22 -13.41 -8.54 3.90
C SER A 22 -12.82 -9.72 4.69
N HIS A 23 -12.33 -10.76 4.01
CA HIS A 23 -11.66 -11.89 4.66
C HIS A 23 -10.36 -11.48 5.35
N SER A 24 -9.62 -10.53 4.79
CA SER A 24 -8.42 -10.01 5.44
C SER A 24 -8.75 -9.23 6.71
N ILE A 25 -9.78 -8.38 6.66
CA ILE A 25 -10.29 -7.66 7.82
C ILE A 25 -10.71 -8.63 8.93
N ASP A 26 -11.51 -9.64 8.59
CA ASP A 26 -11.98 -10.64 9.57
C ASP A 26 -10.82 -11.34 10.27
N ARG A 27 -9.81 -11.81 9.53
CA ARG A 27 -8.65 -12.48 10.13
C ARG A 27 -7.89 -11.59 11.12
N TRP A 28 -7.72 -10.32 10.82
CA TRP A 28 -7.04 -9.40 11.73
C TRP A 28 -7.88 -9.11 12.97
N ILE A 29 -9.19 -8.92 12.82
CA ILE A 29 -10.12 -8.74 13.95
C ILE A 29 -10.10 -9.97 14.86
N GLU A 30 -10.29 -11.17 14.30
CA GLU A 30 -10.32 -12.43 15.06
C GLU A 30 -9.00 -12.68 15.80
N THR A 31 -7.86 -12.45 15.14
CA THR A 31 -6.55 -12.62 15.76
C THR A 31 -6.36 -11.65 16.93
N MET A 32 -6.70 -10.37 16.77
CA MET A 32 -6.53 -9.39 17.83
C MET A 32 -7.49 -9.61 19.01
N LEU A 33 -8.73 -10.03 18.74
CA LEU A 33 -9.67 -10.37 19.80
C LEU A 33 -9.24 -11.63 20.55
N ALA A 34 -8.63 -12.61 19.85
CA ALA A 34 -8.11 -13.81 20.50
C ALA A 34 -6.91 -13.53 21.42
N ASP A 35 -6.11 -12.51 21.10
CA ASP A 35 -4.98 -12.07 21.94
C ASP A 35 -5.43 -11.16 23.10
N ASP A 36 -6.55 -10.46 22.96
CA ASP A 36 -7.12 -9.53 23.96
C ASP A 36 -8.23 -10.20 24.79
N VAL A 37 -7.90 -11.33 25.39
CA VAL A 37 -8.84 -12.10 26.23
C VAL A 37 -9.15 -11.29 27.49
N SER A 38 -10.33 -10.71 27.57
CA SER A 38 -10.83 -10.09 28.79
C SER A 38 -11.76 -11.06 29.55
N GLU A 39 -11.49 -11.31 30.82
CA GLU A 39 -12.53 -11.71 31.75
C GLU A 39 -13.57 -10.57 31.83
N GLU A 40 -14.84 -10.91 32.08
CA GLU A 40 -15.98 -9.98 32.03
C GLU A 40 -15.67 -8.60 32.64
N GLY A 41 -15.71 -7.55 31.81
CA GLY A 41 -15.54 -6.16 32.22
C GLY A 41 -16.70 -5.29 31.78
N GLY A 42 -16.96 -4.20 32.52
CA GLY A 42 -18.03 -3.26 32.24
C GLY A 42 -19.36 -3.59 32.89
N SER A 43 -20.30 -2.67 32.76
CA SER A 43 -21.66 -2.82 33.24
C SER A 43 -22.65 -3.09 32.10
N ASN A 44 -23.83 -3.56 32.40
CA ASN A 44 -24.93 -3.69 31.43
C ASN A 44 -25.68 -2.36 31.18
N ASN A 45 -25.14 -1.23 31.68
CA ASN A 45 -25.72 0.07 31.45
C ASN A 45 -25.61 0.50 30.01
N LEU A 46 -26.62 1.20 29.51
CA LEU A 46 -26.53 1.89 28.23
C LEU A 46 -25.66 3.14 28.39
N VAL A 47 -24.67 3.27 27.53
CA VAL A 47 -23.75 4.39 27.54
C VAL A 47 -23.59 4.99 26.14
N ARG A 48 -23.10 6.22 26.12
CA ARG A 48 -22.54 6.84 24.91
C ARG A 48 -21.02 6.91 25.04
N ALA A 49 -20.34 6.46 24.03
CA ALA A 49 -18.88 6.55 23.95
C ALA A 49 -18.49 7.35 22.70
N LYS A 50 -17.36 8.07 22.80
CA LYS A 50 -16.80 8.86 21.69
C LYS A 50 -15.36 8.44 21.44
N LEU A 51 -14.99 8.25 20.18
CA LEU A 51 -13.60 8.23 19.77
C LEU A 51 -13.15 9.66 19.48
N ILE A 52 -12.07 10.07 20.14
CA ILE A 52 -11.52 11.43 20.05
C ILE A 52 -10.06 11.33 19.57
N ALA A 53 -9.72 12.09 18.52
CA ALA A 53 -8.34 12.24 18.10
C ALA A 53 -7.53 13.02 19.14
N LYS A 54 -6.35 12.53 19.50
CA LYS A 54 -5.41 13.22 20.38
C LYS A 54 -4.38 14.05 19.63
N GLU A 55 -4.28 13.85 18.36
CA GLU A 55 -3.42 14.59 17.44
C GLU A 55 -4.09 14.71 16.07
N LYS A 56 -3.56 15.57 15.20
CA LYS A 56 -4.03 15.74 13.83
C LYS A 56 -3.62 14.53 12.98
N GLY A 57 -4.51 14.06 12.09
CA GLY A 57 -4.19 12.97 11.18
C GLY A 57 -5.27 12.71 10.14
N VAL A 58 -5.03 11.74 9.26
CA VAL A 58 -5.97 11.26 8.25
C VAL A 58 -6.64 9.99 8.77
N ILE A 59 -7.96 9.97 8.82
CA ILE A 59 -8.71 8.81 9.32
C ILE A 59 -8.75 7.71 8.27
N CYS A 60 -8.40 6.50 8.70
CA CYS A 60 -8.51 5.30 7.88
C CYS A 60 -8.88 4.09 8.73
N GLY A 61 -9.84 3.29 8.26
CA GLY A 61 -10.25 2.05 8.89
C GLY A 61 -11.76 1.95 9.12
N GLN A 62 -12.60 2.77 8.49
CA GLN A 62 -14.06 2.69 8.67
C GLN A 62 -14.61 1.30 8.35
N PHE A 63 -14.20 0.66 7.25
CA PHE A 63 -14.63 -0.70 6.92
C PHE A 63 -14.24 -1.71 7.99
N VAL A 64 -13.07 -1.53 8.59
CA VAL A 64 -12.54 -2.43 9.63
C VAL A 64 -13.33 -2.26 10.92
N ILE A 65 -13.58 -1.01 11.34
CA ILE A 65 -14.29 -0.71 12.56
C ILE A 65 -15.79 -1.04 12.44
N ASN A 66 -16.42 -0.75 11.30
CA ASN A 66 -17.79 -1.16 11.05
C ASN A 66 -17.94 -2.68 11.18
N ARG A 67 -17.03 -3.44 10.55
CA ARG A 67 -17.03 -4.90 10.63
C ARG A 67 -16.82 -5.42 12.05
N LEU A 68 -15.96 -4.79 12.83
CA LEU A 68 -15.74 -5.11 14.24
C LEU A 68 -17.03 -4.87 15.06
N LEU A 69 -17.65 -3.69 14.92
CA LEU A 69 -18.87 -3.32 15.64
C LEU A 69 -20.03 -4.24 15.26
N ASP A 70 -20.28 -4.44 13.97
CA ASP A 70 -21.39 -5.26 13.48
C ASP A 70 -21.31 -6.71 13.96
N LYS A 71 -20.11 -7.28 14.10
CA LYS A 71 -19.93 -8.67 14.49
C LYS A 71 -19.79 -8.88 15.99
N HIS A 72 -19.14 -7.96 16.71
CA HIS A 72 -18.71 -8.18 18.09
C HIS A 72 -19.37 -7.25 19.10
N ALA A 73 -20.14 -6.25 18.62
CA ALA A 73 -20.98 -5.38 19.43
C ALA A 73 -22.33 -5.10 18.72
N PRO A 74 -23.11 -6.16 18.36
CA PRO A 74 -24.28 -6.02 17.48
C PRO A 74 -25.43 -5.24 18.09
N ASN A 75 -25.44 -5.05 19.42
CA ASN A 75 -26.45 -4.25 20.12
C ASN A 75 -26.03 -2.77 20.26
N CYS A 76 -24.90 -2.37 19.64
CA CYS A 76 -24.44 -1.00 19.61
C CYS A 76 -24.83 -0.33 18.29
N SER A 77 -25.26 0.93 18.36
CA SER A 77 -25.36 1.81 17.20
C SER A 77 -24.15 2.73 17.13
N TYR A 78 -23.75 3.13 15.93
CA TYR A 78 -22.60 4.00 15.75
C TYR A 78 -22.85 5.04 14.65
N ASP A 79 -22.15 6.18 14.77
CA ASP A 79 -22.31 7.32 13.88
C ASP A 79 -20.94 8.00 13.67
N TRP A 80 -20.39 7.88 12.45
CA TRP A 80 -19.15 8.51 12.07
C TRP A 80 -19.30 10.01 11.92
N LYS A 81 -18.37 10.78 12.48
CA LYS A 81 -18.31 12.25 12.38
C LYS A 81 -17.26 12.71 11.38
N ILE A 82 -16.29 11.86 11.08
CA ILE A 82 -15.21 12.06 10.11
C ILE A 82 -15.25 10.88 9.15
N SER A 83 -15.19 11.15 7.84
CA SER A 83 -15.22 10.11 6.81
C SER A 83 -13.84 9.49 6.59
N GLU A 84 -13.82 8.32 5.93
CA GLU A 84 -12.59 7.69 5.46
C GLU A 84 -11.79 8.66 4.58
N GLY A 85 -10.50 8.84 4.87
CA GLY A 85 -9.61 9.75 4.14
C GLY A 85 -9.70 11.24 4.54
N GLU A 86 -10.64 11.62 5.40
CA GLU A 86 -10.71 12.99 5.89
C GLU A 86 -9.68 13.29 6.99
N LEU A 87 -9.28 14.55 7.03
CA LEU A 87 -8.36 15.07 8.03
C LEU A 87 -9.10 15.37 9.33
N VAL A 88 -8.67 14.77 10.43
CA VAL A 88 -9.14 15.07 11.78
C VAL A 88 -8.17 16.02 12.49
N LYS A 89 -8.69 16.91 13.31
CA LYS A 89 -7.92 17.79 14.19
C LYS A 89 -7.80 17.19 15.61
N GLU A 90 -6.82 17.68 16.36
CA GLU A 90 -6.72 17.36 17.78
C GLU A 90 -8.02 17.71 18.52
N LYS A 91 -8.47 16.81 19.39
CA LYS A 91 -9.73 16.87 20.18
C LYS A 91 -11.01 16.78 19.35
N GLU A 92 -10.93 16.52 18.07
CA GLU A 92 -12.12 16.32 17.24
C GLU A 92 -12.70 14.92 17.43
N GLN A 93 -14.02 14.82 17.41
CA GLN A 93 -14.73 13.56 17.53
C GLN A 93 -14.72 12.82 16.19
N ILE A 94 -14.26 11.57 16.21
CA ILE A 94 -14.17 10.70 15.02
C ILE A 94 -15.45 9.88 14.86
N LEU A 95 -15.88 9.23 15.94
CA LEU A 95 -16.98 8.26 15.95
C LEU A 95 -17.75 8.40 17.27
N GLN A 96 -19.06 8.24 17.22
CA GLN A 96 -19.90 8.05 18.39
C GLN A 96 -20.46 6.63 18.38
N ILE A 97 -20.45 5.97 19.54
CA ILE A 97 -21.01 4.64 19.74
C ILE A 97 -22.02 4.74 20.88
N SER A 98 -23.17 4.10 20.73
CA SER A 98 -24.21 4.04 21.78
C SER A 98 -24.65 2.59 21.95
N GLY A 99 -24.58 2.07 23.16
CA GLY A 99 -24.94 0.68 23.43
C GLY A 99 -24.55 0.24 24.84
N ILE A 100 -24.45 -1.06 25.03
CA ILE A 100 -24.13 -1.65 26.33
C ILE A 100 -22.62 -1.46 26.62
N SER A 101 -22.32 -0.93 27.82
CA SER A 101 -20.94 -0.63 28.23
C SER A 101 -20.01 -1.82 28.13
N SER A 102 -20.43 -3.01 28.56
CA SER A 102 -19.61 -4.22 28.50
C SER A 102 -19.26 -4.63 27.05
N GLU A 103 -20.16 -4.47 26.08
CA GLU A 103 -19.90 -4.76 24.67
C GLU A 103 -18.86 -3.77 24.09
N ILE A 104 -19.02 -2.48 24.40
CA ILE A 104 -18.10 -1.43 23.91
C ILE A 104 -16.69 -1.63 24.48
N LEU A 105 -16.58 -1.84 25.81
CA LEU A 105 -15.29 -2.00 26.47
C LEU A 105 -14.56 -3.28 26.07
N LYS A 106 -15.30 -4.35 25.75
CA LYS A 106 -14.72 -5.61 25.26
C LYS A 106 -13.93 -5.44 23.96
N ILE A 107 -14.34 -4.54 23.09
CA ILE A 107 -13.69 -4.32 21.77
C ILE A 107 -12.85 -3.04 21.73
N GLU A 108 -12.83 -2.24 22.80
CA GLU A 108 -12.18 -0.93 22.84
C GLU A 108 -10.73 -1.00 22.39
N ARG A 109 -9.90 -1.86 23.00
CA ARG A 109 -8.47 -1.92 22.71
C ARG A 109 -8.21 -2.32 21.27
N VAL A 110 -8.90 -3.33 20.77
CA VAL A 110 -8.78 -3.81 19.38
C VAL A 110 -9.20 -2.72 18.41
N MET A 111 -10.31 -2.03 18.69
CA MET A 111 -10.81 -0.91 17.88
C MET A 111 -9.78 0.23 17.80
N LEU A 112 -9.21 0.65 18.94
CA LEU A 112 -8.21 1.71 18.99
C LEU A 112 -6.91 1.31 18.28
N ASN A 113 -6.47 0.06 18.42
CA ASN A 113 -5.27 -0.44 17.75
C ASN A 113 -5.45 -0.48 16.23
N LEU A 114 -6.60 -0.98 15.74
CA LEU A 114 -6.92 -1.04 14.31
C LEU A 114 -7.00 0.35 13.69
N LEU A 115 -7.86 1.21 14.26
CA LEU A 115 -8.08 2.56 13.74
C LEU A 115 -6.82 3.42 13.84
N GLY A 116 -6.12 3.35 14.97
CA GLY A 116 -4.90 4.12 15.21
C GLY A 116 -3.79 3.76 14.23
N ARG A 117 -3.54 2.45 14.01
CA ARG A 117 -2.53 2.02 13.05
C ARG A 117 -2.84 2.45 11.62
N LEU A 118 -4.05 2.16 11.14
CA LEU A 118 -4.40 2.47 9.76
C LEU A 118 -4.39 3.99 9.52
N SER A 119 -4.91 4.77 10.46
CA SER A 119 -4.87 6.23 10.39
C SER A 119 -3.44 6.78 10.48
N GLY A 120 -2.55 6.17 11.26
CA GLY A 120 -1.14 6.53 11.32
C GLY A 120 -0.43 6.33 9.98
N ILE A 121 -0.68 5.21 9.29
CA ILE A 121 -0.15 4.93 7.95
C ILE A 121 -0.69 5.94 6.94
N SER A 122 -2.00 6.21 6.94
CA SER A 122 -2.60 7.18 6.03
C SER A 122 -2.07 8.59 6.27
N THR A 123 -1.90 8.99 7.52
CA THR A 123 -1.32 10.29 7.90
C THR A 123 0.11 10.40 7.36
N THR A 124 0.96 9.43 7.66
CA THR A 124 2.35 9.39 7.18
C THR A 124 2.40 9.42 5.65
N THR A 125 1.56 8.63 4.99
CA THR A 125 1.52 8.59 3.53
C THR A 125 1.09 9.95 2.96
N SER A 126 0.07 10.58 3.52
CA SER A 126 -0.40 11.92 3.10
C SER A 126 0.70 12.99 3.23
N GLU A 127 1.50 12.92 4.29
CA GLU A 127 2.67 13.80 4.44
C GLU A 127 3.75 13.54 3.37
N TRP A 128 4.01 12.28 3.03
CA TRP A 128 4.96 11.92 1.99
C TRP A 128 4.47 12.39 0.61
N VAL A 129 3.18 12.20 0.32
CA VAL A 129 2.55 12.65 -0.94
C VAL A 129 2.62 14.17 -1.05
N SER A 130 2.37 14.92 0.03
CA SER A 130 2.46 16.38 0.01
C SER A 130 3.87 16.90 -0.31
N ASP A 131 4.91 16.14 0.04
CA ASP A 131 6.31 16.50 -0.18
C ASP A 131 6.86 15.96 -1.52
N SER A 132 6.06 15.20 -2.28
CA SER A 132 6.54 14.42 -3.43
C SER A 132 6.65 15.20 -4.74
N ASN A 133 6.19 16.46 -4.81
CA ASN A 133 6.24 17.28 -6.03
C ASN A 133 5.75 16.52 -7.28
N ASP A 134 4.56 15.91 -7.20
CA ASP A 134 3.88 15.16 -8.26
C ASP A 134 4.45 13.77 -8.61
N ILE A 135 5.58 13.32 -8.06
CA ILE A 135 5.98 11.94 -8.24
C ILE A 135 5.04 10.99 -7.46
N GLN A 136 4.59 9.92 -8.11
CA GLN A 136 3.70 8.95 -7.47
C GLN A 136 4.46 8.09 -6.47
N LEU A 137 3.83 7.80 -5.33
CA LEU A 137 4.39 6.98 -4.25
C LEU A 137 3.64 5.67 -4.14
N ALA A 138 4.34 4.55 -4.13
CA ALA A 138 3.75 3.23 -4.05
C ALA A 138 4.20 2.43 -2.81
N CYS A 139 3.29 1.61 -2.27
CA CYS A 139 3.56 0.73 -1.15
C CYS A 139 4.18 -0.59 -1.60
N THR A 140 5.36 -0.95 -1.11
CA THR A 140 5.94 -2.27 -1.39
C THR A 140 5.13 -3.41 -0.74
N ARG A 141 5.50 -4.69 -0.97
CA ARG A 141 4.93 -5.84 -0.25
C ARG A 141 5.55 -6.09 1.14
N LYS A 142 6.46 -5.22 1.57
CA LYS A 142 7.01 -5.22 2.93
C LYS A 142 5.99 -4.55 3.86
N THR A 143 4.97 -5.30 4.26
CA THR A 143 3.84 -4.86 5.11
C THR A 143 3.82 -5.64 6.41
N GLU A 144 3.27 -5.07 7.46
CA GLU A 144 3.05 -5.74 8.75
C GLU A 144 1.64 -6.35 8.81
N TRP A 145 0.62 -5.63 8.33
CA TRP A 145 -0.77 -6.10 8.31
C TRP A 145 -1.29 -6.39 6.89
N GLY A 146 -0.41 -6.79 5.99
CA GLY A 146 -0.78 -7.24 4.65
C GLY A 146 -1.48 -6.17 3.83
N ILE A 147 -2.66 -6.51 3.28
CA ILE A 147 -3.43 -5.62 2.41
C ILE A 147 -4.13 -4.48 3.16
N LEU A 148 -4.26 -4.56 4.49
CA LEU A 148 -4.76 -3.45 5.31
C LEU A 148 -3.78 -2.27 5.27
N ASP A 149 -2.47 -2.53 5.40
CA ASP A 149 -1.45 -1.48 5.25
C ASP A 149 -1.53 -0.82 3.87
N LYS A 150 -1.75 -1.61 2.81
CA LYS A 150 -1.87 -1.11 1.45
C LYS A 150 -3.11 -0.24 1.24
N TRP A 151 -4.22 -0.62 1.85
CA TRP A 151 -5.42 0.21 1.88
C TRP A 151 -5.15 1.54 2.57
N ALA A 152 -4.50 1.51 3.73
CA ALA A 152 -4.16 2.73 4.45
C ALA A 152 -3.20 3.65 3.67
N VAL A 153 -2.22 3.09 2.93
CA VAL A 153 -1.39 3.87 2.01
C VAL A 153 -2.23 4.48 0.89
N HIS A 154 -3.20 3.74 0.33
CA HIS A 154 -4.10 4.27 -0.71
C HIS A 154 -4.93 5.45 -0.18
N ILE A 155 -5.52 5.31 1.01
CA ILE A 155 -6.30 6.38 1.66
C ILE A 155 -5.44 7.62 1.94
N GLY A 156 -4.16 7.45 2.22
CA GLY A 156 -3.20 8.55 2.35
C GLY A 156 -2.76 9.18 1.03
N GLY A 157 -3.26 8.72 -0.12
CA GLY A 157 -2.95 9.24 -1.46
C GLY A 157 -1.84 8.50 -2.19
N GLY A 158 -1.29 7.42 -1.63
CA GLY A 158 -0.31 6.56 -2.29
C GLY A 158 -0.95 5.46 -3.15
N LEU A 159 -0.13 4.77 -3.93
CA LEU A 159 -0.53 3.63 -4.75
C LEU A 159 -0.31 2.32 -3.98
N THR A 160 -1.23 1.38 -4.14
CA THR A 160 -1.16 0.08 -3.47
C THR A 160 0.00 -0.80 -3.95
N HIS A 161 0.52 -0.55 -5.16
CA HIS A 161 1.34 -1.51 -5.90
C HIS A 161 0.63 -2.88 -5.97
N ARG A 162 1.27 -3.94 -6.48
CA ARG A 162 0.66 -5.28 -6.46
C ARG A 162 0.27 -5.70 -5.05
N LEU A 163 -0.94 -6.21 -4.90
CA LEU A 163 -1.47 -6.63 -3.61
C LEU A 163 -0.84 -7.95 -3.14
N PHE A 164 -0.72 -8.90 -4.05
CA PHE A 164 -0.17 -10.23 -3.80
C PHE A 164 0.71 -10.68 -4.97
N ARG A 165 1.34 -11.85 -4.84
CA ARG A 165 2.33 -12.33 -5.81
C ARG A 165 1.76 -12.55 -7.21
N SER A 166 0.51 -13.03 -7.30
CA SER A 166 -0.16 -13.32 -8.57
C SER A 166 -0.81 -12.09 -9.24
N ASP A 167 -0.85 -10.93 -8.58
CA ASP A 167 -1.45 -9.71 -9.13
C ASP A 167 -0.58 -9.05 -10.21
N ALA A 168 0.76 -9.16 -10.08
CA ALA A 168 1.70 -8.72 -11.10
C ALA A 168 2.90 -9.67 -11.19
N LEU A 169 3.30 -10.04 -12.41
CA LEU A 169 4.56 -10.73 -12.64
C LEU A 169 5.72 -9.83 -12.23
N MET A 170 6.67 -10.36 -11.50
CA MET A 170 7.87 -9.62 -11.13
C MET A 170 9.07 -10.55 -11.21
N LEU A 171 9.95 -10.28 -12.15
CA LEU A 171 11.25 -10.92 -12.30
C LEU A 171 12.27 -10.16 -11.48
N LYS A 172 13.05 -10.88 -10.68
CA LYS A 172 14.02 -10.33 -9.74
C LYS A 172 15.38 -10.99 -9.90
N GLU A 173 16.39 -10.42 -9.24
CA GLU A 173 17.74 -10.98 -9.20
C GLU A 173 17.76 -12.50 -8.96
N ASN A 174 17.00 -12.99 -7.98
CA ASN A 174 16.94 -14.42 -7.68
C ASN A 174 16.28 -15.26 -8.80
N ASP A 175 15.34 -14.68 -9.55
CA ASP A 175 14.73 -15.37 -10.69
C ASP A 175 15.77 -15.47 -11.82
N PHE A 176 16.54 -14.40 -12.11
CA PHE A 176 17.62 -14.41 -13.09
C PHE A 176 18.73 -15.37 -12.66
N ALA A 177 19.20 -15.29 -11.42
CA ALA A 177 20.25 -16.17 -10.91
C ALA A 177 19.87 -17.64 -11.00
N SER A 178 18.60 -17.99 -10.80
CA SER A 178 18.08 -19.35 -10.90
C SER A 178 17.98 -19.86 -12.35
N ALA A 179 17.96 -18.95 -13.34
CA ALA A 179 17.82 -19.26 -14.75
C ALA A 179 19.16 -19.33 -15.51
N ILE A 180 20.28 -18.97 -14.87
CA ILE A 180 21.63 -19.03 -15.47
C ILE A 180 22.03 -20.49 -15.67
N GLU A 181 22.35 -20.84 -16.92
CA GLU A 181 22.91 -22.14 -17.28
C GLU A 181 24.43 -22.10 -17.38
N SER A 182 25.08 -23.28 -17.51
CA SER A 182 26.55 -23.36 -17.57
C SER A 182 27.11 -22.58 -18.79
N GLY A 183 27.90 -21.55 -18.50
CA GLY A 183 28.48 -20.67 -19.51
C GLY A 183 27.67 -19.41 -19.81
N GLU A 184 26.51 -19.23 -19.23
CA GLU A 184 25.69 -18.02 -19.34
C GLU A 184 26.06 -17.01 -18.25
N ASN A 185 25.69 -15.75 -18.47
CA ASN A 185 25.76 -14.67 -17.49
C ASN A 185 24.36 -14.08 -17.18
N GLN A 186 24.29 -13.13 -16.27
CA GLN A 186 23.01 -12.52 -15.86
C GLN A 186 22.27 -11.85 -17.03
N ASN A 187 22.97 -11.23 -17.97
CA ASN A 187 22.36 -10.61 -19.13
C ASN A 187 21.66 -11.62 -20.05
N ASP A 188 22.24 -12.82 -20.18
CA ASP A 188 21.64 -13.92 -20.95
C ASP A 188 20.35 -14.39 -20.27
N ALA A 189 20.35 -14.54 -18.95
CA ALA A 189 19.17 -14.91 -18.16
C ALA A 189 18.07 -13.84 -18.24
N ILE A 190 18.42 -12.54 -18.20
CA ILE A 190 17.45 -11.44 -18.36
C ILE A 190 16.76 -11.55 -19.72
N LYS A 191 17.52 -11.70 -20.83
CA LYS A 191 16.96 -11.85 -22.17
C LYS A 191 16.08 -13.08 -22.29
N LYS A 192 16.54 -14.23 -21.80
CA LYS A 192 15.83 -15.50 -21.83
C LYS A 192 14.49 -15.38 -21.13
N LEU A 193 14.47 -14.98 -19.85
CA LEU A 193 13.25 -14.91 -19.06
C LEU A 193 12.26 -13.90 -19.62
N ILE A 194 12.71 -12.73 -20.10
CA ILE A 194 11.81 -11.74 -20.72
C ILE A 194 11.21 -12.32 -22.02
N SER A 195 11.99 -13.01 -22.85
CA SER A 195 11.52 -13.62 -24.09
C SER A 195 10.50 -14.74 -23.85
N GLU A 196 10.61 -15.46 -22.74
CA GLU A 196 9.71 -16.54 -22.36
C GLU A 196 8.38 -16.06 -21.73
N ILE A 197 8.24 -14.77 -21.35
CA ILE A 197 7.01 -14.24 -20.79
C ILE A 197 5.84 -14.48 -21.74
N ASN A 198 4.80 -15.15 -21.26
CA ASN A 198 3.58 -15.31 -22.04
C ASN A 198 2.67 -14.08 -21.87
N LEU A 199 2.58 -13.24 -22.92
CA LEU A 199 1.81 -12.00 -22.88
C LEU A 199 0.29 -12.21 -22.75
N GLU A 200 -0.26 -13.36 -23.19
CA GLU A 200 -1.68 -13.67 -23.09
C GLU A 200 -2.12 -14.13 -21.69
N LYS A 201 -1.20 -14.77 -20.96
CA LYS A 201 -1.45 -15.30 -19.60
C LYS A 201 -1.06 -14.31 -18.49
N ASN A 202 -0.70 -13.10 -18.86
CA ASN A 202 -0.08 -12.19 -17.92
C ASN A 202 -1.05 -11.63 -16.88
N SER A 203 -0.48 -11.50 -15.71
CA SER A 203 -0.88 -10.58 -14.66
C SER A 203 -1.13 -9.16 -15.22
N LYS A 204 -1.80 -8.31 -14.46
CA LYS A 204 -2.22 -6.97 -14.91
C LYS A 204 -1.07 -6.07 -15.38
N PHE A 205 0.16 -6.33 -14.94
CA PHE A 205 1.38 -5.68 -15.42
C PHE A 205 2.61 -6.53 -15.09
N THR A 206 3.69 -6.27 -15.81
CA THR A 206 4.97 -6.96 -15.63
C THR A 206 5.99 -6.00 -15.04
N VAL A 207 6.74 -6.44 -14.05
CA VAL A 207 7.84 -5.72 -13.41
C VAL A 207 9.14 -6.49 -13.63
N ILE A 208 10.19 -5.80 -14.04
CA ILE A 208 11.56 -6.32 -14.15
C ILE A 208 12.43 -5.50 -13.22
N GLU A 209 12.96 -6.13 -12.18
CA GLU A 209 13.89 -5.52 -11.24
C GLU A 209 15.28 -5.53 -11.81
N VAL A 210 15.92 -4.36 -11.90
CA VAL A 210 17.26 -4.16 -12.46
C VAL A 210 18.12 -3.39 -11.48
N GLN A 211 19.42 -3.67 -11.46
CA GLN A 211 20.35 -3.14 -10.46
C GLN A 211 21.37 -2.12 -11.04
N ASN A 212 21.45 -1.99 -12.35
CA ASN A 212 22.34 -1.06 -13.02
C ASN A 212 21.78 -0.57 -14.35
N ILE A 213 22.46 0.40 -14.95
CA ILE A 213 22.04 1.07 -16.18
C ILE A 213 22.02 0.09 -17.37
N ASP A 214 23.02 -0.79 -17.47
CA ASP A 214 23.15 -1.73 -18.59
C ASP A 214 22.02 -2.75 -18.57
N GLU A 215 21.66 -3.27 -17.41
CA GLU A 215 20.50 -4.15 -17.23
C GLU A 215 19.18 -3.45 -17.58
N ALA A 216 19.02 -2.18 -17.20
CA ALA A 216 17.82 -1.41 -17.53
C ALA A 216 17.65 -1.24 -19.05
N ILE A 217 18.74 -0.89 -19.75
CA ILE A 217 18.73 -0.76 -21.20
C ILE A 217 18.45 -2.12 -21.86
N LEU A 218 19.12 -3.17 -21.42
CA LEU A 218 18.95 -4.53 -21.92
C LEU A 218 17.49 -5.01 -21.77
N ALA A 219 16.92 -4.84 -20.58
CA ALA A 219 15.53 -5.23 -20.30
C ALA A 219 14.54 -4.45 -21.19
N ALA A 220 14.74 -3.13 -21.36
CA ALA A 220 13.92 -2.30 -22.22
C ALA A 220 14.00 -2.70 -23.69
N GLN A 221 15.20 -3.00 -24.20
CA GLN A 221 15.43 -3.46 -25.56
C GLN A 221 14.70 -4.80 -25.80
N THR A 222 14.99 -5.80 -24.97
CA THR A 222 14.40 -7.12 -25.07
C THR A 222 12.86 -7.06 -24.99
N TRP A 223 12.33 -6.23 -24.09
CA TRP A 223 10.88 -6.04 -23.99
C TRP A 223 10.30 -5.40 -25.25
N SER A 224 10.93 -4.34 -25.78
CA SER A 224 10.46 -3.65 -26.99
C SER A 224 10.49 -4.55 -28.23
N GLU A 225 11.50 -5.41 -28.37
CA GLU A 225 11.63 -6.41 -29.44
C GLU A 225 10.47 -7.42 -29.34
N LYS A 226 10.28 -7.99 -28.16
CA LYS A 226 9.17 -8.92 -27.89
C LYS A 226 7.79 -8.31 -28.19
N GLN A 227 7.54 -7.07 -27.82
CA GLN A 227 6.28 -6.38 -28.12
C GLN A 227 6.06 -6.21 -29.61
N ARG A 228 7.13 -5.81 -30.35
CA ARG A 228 7.06 -5.67 -31.83
C ARG A 228 6.81 -7.00 -32.53
N GLU A 229 7.48 -8.08 -32.11
CA GLU A 229 7.30 -9.43 -32.66
C GLU A 229 5.87 -9.94 -32.48
N ASN A 230 5.23 -9.61 -31.37
CA ASN A 230 3.85 -10.00 -31.07
C ASN A 230 2.81 -8.96 -31.50
N SER A 231 3.20 -7.88 -32.18
CA SER A 231 2.31 -6.78 -32.59
C SER A 231 1.50 -6.18 -31.43
N THR A 232 2.12 -6.10 -30.24
CA THR A 232 1.57 -5.48 -29.02
C THR A 232 2.37 -4.21 -28.65
N SER A 233 1.87 -3.44 -27.69
CA SER A 233 2.51 -2.17 -27.28
C SER A 233 2.45 -1.93 -25.76
N ASP A 234 2.40 -2.98 -24.97
CA ASP A 234 2.32 -2.87 -23.51
C ASP A 234 3.65 -2.37 -22.94
N SER A 235 3.55 -1.49 -21.96
CA SER A 235 4.73 -1.04 -21.22
C SER A 235 5.12 -2.03 -20.14
N VAL A 236 6.41 -2.19 -19.90
CA VAL A 236 6.98 -2.90 -18.76
C VAL A 236 7.34 -1.91 -17.64
N VAL A 237 7.17 -2.32 -16.38
CA VAL A 237 7.74 -1.59 -15.25
C VAL A 237 9.19 -2.02 -15.07
N LEU A 238 10.13 -1.09 -15.20
CA LEU A 238 11.51 -1.28 -14.82
C LEU A 238 11.69 -0.73 -13.40
N LEU A 239 11.88 -1.63 -12.45
CA LEU A 239 12.11 -1.30 -11.06
C LEU A 239 13.64 -1.14 -10.86
N LEU A 240 14.06 0.10 -10.65
CA LEU A 240 15.46 0.50 -10.47
C LEU A 240 15.84 0.28 -9.00
N ASP A 241 16.32 -0.93 -8.66
CA ASP A 241 16.57 -1.31 -7.27
C ASP A 241 17.90 -0.76 -6.75
N ASN A 242 17.85 0.01 -5.67
CA ASN A 242 19.00 0.62 -4.98
C ASN A 242 19.90 1.50 -5.87
N MET A 243 19.42 1.98 -7.02
CA MET A 243 20.23 2.78 -7.96
C MET A 243 20.37 4.24 -7.52
N GLY A 244 19.44 4.75 -6.74
CA GLY A 244 19.38 6.16 -6.35
C GLY A 244 18.93 7.11 -7.47
N PRO A 245 18.55 8.37 -7.13
CA PRO A 245 17.95 9.30 -8.10
C PRO A 245 18.91 9.72 -9.23
N MET A 246 20.23 9.77 -8.97
CA MET A 246 21.21 10.15 -9.97
C MET A 246 21.33 9.09 -11.08
N ASN A 247 21.50 7.81 -10.73
CA ASN A 247 21.56 6.74 -11.73
C ASN A 247 20.22 6.55 -12.43
N ALA A 248 19.11 6.72 -11.73
CA ALA A 248 17.78 6.70 -12.32
C ALA A 248 17.64 7.76 -13.44
N ARG A 249 18.14 8.98 -13.22
CA ARG A 249 18.19 10.03 -14.25
C ARG A 249 19.01 9.63 -15.46
N ILE A 250 20.14 8.94 -15.25
CA ILE A 250 20.96 8.43 -16.37
C ILE A 250 20.16 7.40 -17.16
N VAL A 251 19.47 6.46 -16.48
CA VAL A 251 18.59 5.48 -17.16
C VAL A 251 17.52 6.18 -18.00
N VAL A 252 16.83 7.19 -17.45
CA VAL A 252 15.84 7.97 -18.21
C VAL A 252 16.46 8.52 -19.49
N THR A 253 17.60 9.22 -19.37
CA THR A 253 18.28 9.85 -20.49
C THR A 253 18.72 8.83 -21.56
N GLU A 254 19.29 7.70 -21.16
CA GLU A 254 19.73 6.67 -22.11
C GLU A 254 18.54 5.99 -22.80
N LEU A 255 17.45 5.72 -22.09
CA LEU A 255 16.24 5.16 -22.70
C LEU A 255 15.58 6.15 -23.69
N GLU A 256 15.63 7.46 -23.43
CA GLU A 256 15.16 8.48 -24.36
C GLU A 256 16.03 8.53 -25.63
N LYS A 257 17.35 8.55 -25.51
CA LYS A 257 18.30 8.51 -26.65
C LYS A 257 18.11 7.30 -27.55
N LEU A 258 17.75 6.16 -26.97
CA LEU A 258 17.53 4.88 -27.68
C LEU A 258 16.10 4.69 -28.17
N ASP A 259 15.19 5.66 -27.99
CA ASP A 259 13.75 5.56 -28.31
C ASP A 259 13.04 4.37 -27.58
N LEU A 260 13.53 4.04 -26.38
CA LEU A 260 13.02 2.95 -25.56
C LEU A 260 12.09 3.44 -24.40
N ARG A 261 12.17 4.73 -24.02
CA ARG A 261 11.42 5.29 -22.87
C ARG A 261 9.91 5.02 -22.94
N LYS A 262 9.34 5.04 -24.12
CA LYS A 262 7.91 4.79 -24.38
C LYS A 262 7.44 3.36 -24.05
N TRP A 263 8.36 2.42 -23.95
CA TRP A 263 8.09 1.02 -23.60
C TRP A 263 8.15 0.74 -22.11
N CYS A 264 8.54 1.75 -21.31
CA CYS A 264 8.87 1.57 -19.91
C CYS A 264 8.07 2.52 -19.01
N ILE A 265 7.62 1.99 -17.88
CA ILE A 265 7.26 2.74 -16.68
C ILE A 265 8.47 2.58 -15.74
N LEU A 266 9.04 3.68 -15.27
CA LEU A 266 10.23 3.65 -14.43
C LEU A 266 9.84 3.81 -12.97
N GLU A 267 10.19 2.82 -12.15
CA GLU A 267 9.95 2.78 -10.72
C GLU A 267 11.26 2.83 -9.95
N GLY A 268 11.51 3.89 -9.18
CA GLY A 268 12.63 3.93 -8.24
C GLY A 268 12.32 3.13 -6.98
N SER A 269 13.29 2.32 -6.50
CA SER A 269 13.13 1.53 -5.28
C SER A 269 14.46 1.38 -4.52
N GLY A 270 14.36 0.93 -3.27
CA GLY A 270 15.52 0.68 -2.41
C GLY A 270 15.97 1.90 -1.60
N GLY A 271 15.94 1.77 -0.26
CA GLY A 271 16.50 2.76 0.66
C GLY A 271 15.89 4.17 0.61
N ILE A 272 14.70 4.33 0.03
CA ILE A 272 14.08 5.65 -0.15
C ILE A 272 13.68 6.24 1.21
N LYS A 273 14.16 7.44 1.47
CA LYS A 273 13.87 8.23 2.65
C LYS A 273 13.12 9.52 2.27
N LYS A 274 12.41 10.09 3.23
CA LYS A 274 11.58 11.29 3.02
C LYS A 274 12.42 12.51 2.59
N ASP A 275 13.62 12.66 3.12
CA ASP A 275 14.53 13.78 2.86
C ASP A 275 15.07 13.84 1.42
N ILE A 276 15.04 12.73 0.66
CA ILE A 276 15.51 12.66 -0.73
C ILE A 276 14.37 12.59 -1.77
N ILE A 277 13.11 12.77 -1.36
CA ILE A 277 11.97 12.71 -2.29
C ILE A 277 12.10 13.75 -3.41
N SER A 278 12.55 14.96 -3.11
CA SER A 278 12.73 16.02 -4.11
C SER A 278 13.77 15.67 -5.19
N GLU A 279 14.81 14.89 -4.84
CA GLU A 279 15.79 14.39 -5.79
C GLU A 279 15.17 13.34 -6.72
N TRP A 280 14.32 12.46 -6.17
CA TRP A 280 13.57 11.48 -6.95
C TRP A 280 12.57 12.15 -7.90
N SER A 281 11.85 13.18 -7.44
CA SER A 281 10.92 13.95 -8.30
C SER A 281 11.64 14.56 -9.52
N SER A 282 12.91 14.92 -9.34
CA SER A 282 13.74 15.49 -10.40
C SER A 282 14.43 14.44 -11.28
N SER A 283 14.33 13.15 -10.97
CA SER A 283 15.05 12.09 -11.67
C SER A 283 14.43 11.70 -13.02
N GLY A 284 13.13 11.99 -13.22
CA GLY A 284 12.37 11.63 -14.42
C GLY A 284 11.76 10.23 -14.40
N VAL A 285 11.81 9.53 -13.25
CA VAL A 285 11.02 8.28 -13.04
C VAL A 285 9.54 8.60 -12.86
N ASP A 286 8.67 7.64 -13.16
CA ASP A 286 7.22 7.82 -13.08
C ASP A 286 6.69 7.69 -11.65
N LEU A 287 7.34 6.85 -10.84
CA LEU A 287 6.98 6.62 -9.45
C LEU A 287 8.17 6.11 -8.65
N ILE A 288 8.01 6.14 -7.34
CA ILE A 288 8.92 5.46 -6.40
C ILE A 288 8.13 4.53 -5.48
N SER A 289 8.74 3.41 -5.08
CA SER A 289 8.14 2.48 -4.12
C SER A 289 8.97 2.34 -2.85
N THR A 290 8.30 2.44 -1.71
CA THR A 290 8.93 2.35 -0.39
C THR A 290 8.04 1.66 0.62
N SER A 291 8.65 1.06 1.63
CA SER A 291 7.94 0.58 2.83
C SER A 291 8.00 1.55 4.00
N ALA A 292 8.67 2.68 3.86
CA ALA A 292 8.81 3.66 4.94
C ALA A 292 7.48 4.36 5.29
N MET A 293 6.50 4.33 4.37
CA MET A 293 5.17 4.88 4.60
C MET A 293 4.27 4.00 5.49
N ASN A 294 4.61 2.70 5.64
CA ASN A 294 3.77 1.75 6.38
C ASN A 294 4.50 0.96 7.47
N ARG A 295 5.83 0.79 7.39
CA ARG A 295 6.61 0.04 8.38
C ARG A 295 7.18 0.96 9.46
N GLY A 296 6.98 0.56 10.72
CA GLY A 296 7.47 1.33 11.87
C GLY A 296 6.81 2.70 12.03
N VAL A 297 5.66 2.90 11.41
CA VAL A 297 4.89 4.14 11.49
C VAL A 297 4.19 4.22 12.84
N LYS A 298 4.21 5.39 13.47
CA LYS A 298 3.50 5.64 14.72
C LYS A 298 1.99 5.59 14.47
N PRO A 299 1.22 4.82 15.25
CA PRO A 299 -0.24 4.88 15.20
C PRO A 299 -0.74 6.30 15.54
N LEU A 300 -1.82 6.73 14.92
CA LEU A 300 -2.52 7.95 15.32
C LEU A 300 -3.08 7.77 16.75
N ASP A 301 -2.81 8.71 17.63
CA ASP A 301 -3.27 8.65 19.01
C ASP A 301 -4.76 8.98 19.09
N ILE A 302 -5.56 7.99 19.50
CA ILE A 302 -7.02 8.05 19.62
C ILE A 302 -7.43 7.51 20.97
N SER A 303 -8.38 8.12 21.63
CA SER A 303 -8.96 7.60 22.86
C SER A 303 -10.46 7.42 22.76
N LEU A 304 -10.98 6.42 23.49
CA LEU A 304 -12.39 6.26 23.75
C LEU A 304 -12.74 6.96 25.08
N ILE A 305 -13.82 7.70 25.08
CA ILE A 305 -14.35 8.40 26.27
C ILE A 305 -15.80 8.01 26.41
N ILE A 306 -16.17 7.41 27.55
CA ILE A 306 -17.57 7.17 27.90
C ILE A 306 -18.14 8.44 28.50
N GLU A 307 -19.27 8.91 27.98
CA GLU A 307 -20.03 10.02 28.57
C GLU A 307 -20.76 9.49 29.77
N GLY A 308 -20.42 9.96 30.97
CA GLY A 308 -21.20 9.71 32.17
C GLY A 308 -22.58 10.40 32.06
N GLU A 309 -23.64 9.73 32.50
CA GLU A 309 -24.88 10.45 32.76
C GLU A 309 -24.58 11.56 33.79
N LYS A 310 -24.90 12.80 33.43
CA LYS A 310 -24.90 13.92 34.35
C LYS A 310 -26.20 13.93 35.13
#